data_9ea937a35a2ae6d038cc2667da8e8bee
#
_entry.id   9ea937a35a2ae6d038cc2667da8e8bee
#
_cell.length_a   1.000
_cell.length_b   1.000
_cell.length_c   1.000
_cell.angle_alpha   90.00
_cell.angle_beta   90.00
_cell.angle_gamma   90.00
#
_symmetry.space_group_name_H-M   'P 1'
#
loop_
_entity.id
_entity.type
_entity.pdbx_description
1 polymer ?
#
loop_
_entity_poly.entity_id
_entity_poly.type
_entity_poly.pdbx_seq_one_letter_code
_entity_poly.pdbx_strand_id
1 'polypeptide(L)'
;MMESEVIDVIIEGKRIKSNPFFRKPYQTWKSMMERCYNPKNRYYINYGGKGITVCERWHDFNNFLDDFDKIKGFTPEIFERSDIFLDKDGENLSNSQYNLMNCEFVDIRTSNKRKQHQMKKFRAVNLLTGESRLFYNQSECSRELGIRQAGISDALHKKNGKSGKFKGFLFEYTDL
;
A
#
# COMPACT_ATOMS: atom_id res chain seq x y z
N MET A 1 -24.11 23.65 -17.95
CA MET A 1 -25.16 22.82 -17.33
C MET A 1 -24.64 21.59 -16.63
N MET A 2 -23.54 20.98 -17.07
CA MET A 2 -22.99 19.77 -16.38
C MET A 2 -22.24 20.06 -15.06
N GLU A 3 -21.59 21.21 -14.93
CA GLU A 3 -20.80 21.53 -13.72
C GLU A 3 -21.65 21.84 -12.49
N SER A 4 -22.78 22.53 -12.66
CA SER A 4 -23.69 22.82 -11.53
C SER A 4 -24.45 21.57 -11.03
N GLU A 5 -24.82 20.66 -11.92
CA GLU A 5 -25.45 19.40 -11.52
C GLU A 5 -24.50 18.45 -10.80
N VAL A 6 -23.20 18.49 -11.13
CA VAL A 6 -22.16 17.70 -10.45
C VAL A 6 -21.96 18.18 -9.01
N ILE A 7 -21.93 19.48 -8.79
CA ILE A 7 -21.73 20.09 -7.46
C ILE A 7 -22.93 19.79 -6.56
N ASP A 8 -24.15 19.92 -7.06
CA ASP A 8 -25.37 19.63 -6.30
C ASP A 8 -25.48 18.16 -5.87
N VAL A 9 -25.04 17.24 -6.72
CA VAL A 9 -25.02 15.81 -6.42
C VAL A 9 -24.01 15.46 -5.31
N ILE A 10 -22.92 16.19 -5.23
CA ILE A 10 -21.86 15.99 -4.23
C ILE A 10 -22.28 16.51 -2.86
N ILE A 11 -22.95 17.65 -2.79
CA ILE A 11 -23.38 18.31 -1.53
C ILE A 11 -24.53 17.55 -0.86
N GLU A 12 -25.48 17.02 -1.62
CA GLU A 12 -26.63 16.28 -1.07
C GLU A 12 -26.31 14.87 -0.55
N GLY A 13 -25.08 14.36 -0.68
CA GLY A 13 -24.59 13.10 -0.09
C GLY A 13 -25.35 11.82 -0.47
N LYS A 14 -26.63 11.90 -0.73
CA LYS A 14 -27.50 10.75 -1.07
C LYS A 14 -27.38 10.29 -2.52
N ARG A 15 -27.11 11.19 -3.45
CA ARG A 15 -26.99 10.88 -4.89
C ARG A 15 -25.61 10.27 -5.25
N ILE A 16 -24.57 10.59 -4.51
CA ILE A 16 -23.22 10.03 -4.70
C ILE A 16 -23.25 8.50 -4.61
N LYS A 17 -24.10 7.94 -3.75
CA LYS A 17 -24.23 6.49 -3.55
C LYS A 17 -24.86 5.77 -4.75
N SER A 18 -25.63 6.46 -5.57
CA SER A 18 -26.37 5.87 -6.70
C SER A 18 -25.66 6.02 -8.04
N ASN A 19 -24.71 6.96 -8.18
CA ASN A 19 -24.00 7.19 -9.44
C ASN A 19 -22.57 6.59 -9.39
N PRO A 20 -22.24 5.55 -10.19
CA PRO A 20 -20.93 4.92 -10.20
C PRO A 20 -19.77 5.90 -10.47
N PHE A 21 -19.96 6.90 -11.33
CA PHE A 21 -18.94 7.89 -11.68
C PHE A 21 -18.51 8.77 -10.52
N PHE A 22 -19.39 9.02 -9.55
CA PHE A 22 -19.05 9.78 -8.34
C PHE A 22 -18.73 8.90 -7.15
N ARG A 23 -19.27 7.68 -7.12
CA ARG A 23 -19.09 6.75 -6.01
C ARG A 23 -17.61 6.38 -5.82
N LYS A 24 -16.90 6.04 -6.90
CA LYS A 24 -15.50 5.59 -6.81
C LYS A 24 -14.57 6.75 -6.39
N PRO A 25 -14.59 7.94 -7.03
CA PRO A 25 -13.80 9.08 -6.57
C PRO A 25 -14.07 9.45 -5.11
N TYR A 26 -15.33 9.53 -4.71
CA TYR A 26 -15.69 9.88 -3.33
C TYR A 26 -15.19 8.85 -2.31
N GLN A 27 -15.36 7.56 -2.59
CA GLN A 27 -14.86 6.50 -1.71
C GLN A 27 -13.34 6.51 -1.61
N THR A 28 -12.65 6.75 -2.72
CA THR A 28 -11.19 6.86 -2.78
C THR A 28 -10.71 8.04 -1.94
N TRP A 29 -11.29 9.21 -2.13
CA TRP A 29 -10.99 10.43 -1.38
C TRP A 29 -11.28 10.25 0.11
N LYS A 30 -12.48 9.82 0.46
CA LYS A 30 -12.86 9.58 1.85
C LYS A 30 -11.94 8.60 2.54
N SER A 31 -11.61 7.47 1.88
CA SER A 31 -10.70 6.47 2.43
C SER A 31 -9.27 7.01 2.63
N MET A 32 -8.79 7.87 1.73
CA MET A 32 -7.51 8.56 1.85
C MET A 32 -7.50 9.50 3.05
N MET A 33 -8.50 10.37 3.18
CA MET A 33 -8.65 11.31 4.29
C MET A 33 -8.75 10.60 5.64
N GLU A 34 -9.58 9.56 5.72
CA GLU A 34 -9.76 8.74 6.92
C GLU A 34 -8.45 8.08 7.38
N ARG A 35 -7.66 7.56 6.48
CA ARG A 35 -6.37 6.93 6.82
C ARG A 35 -5.34 7.94 7.31
N CYS A 36 -5.35 9.15 6.76
CA CYS A 36 -4.38 10.18 7.10
C CYS A 36 -4.74 10.99 8.35
N TYR A 37 -6.03 11.21 8.62
CA TYR A 37 -6.45 12.19 9.63
C TYR A 37 -7.37 11.66 10.72
N ASN A 38 -7.92 10.44 10.61
CA ASN A 38 -8.79 9.88 11.63
C ASN A 38 -8.05 8.87 12.51
N PRO A 39 -7.65 9.22 13.78
CA PRO A 39 -6.95 8.29 14.67
C PRO A 39 -7.74 7.02 15.03
N LYS A 40 -9.09 7.03 14.85
CA LYS A 40 -9.94 5.86 15.08
C LYS A 40 -9.94 4.90 13.87
N ASN A 41 -9.43 5.31 12.73
CA ASN A 41 -9.32 4.44 11.58
C ASN A 41 -8.23 3.39 11.81
N ARG A 42 -8.56 2.10 11.58
CA ARG A 42 -7.62 0.98 11.79
C ARG A 42 -6.30 1.07 11.03
N TYR A 43 -6.29 1.82 9.94
CA TYR A 43 -5.10 2.03 9.12
C TYR A 43 -4.30 3.28 9.49
N TYR A 44 -4.84 4.15 10.36
CA TYR A 44 -4.19 5.41 10.73
C TYR A 44 -2.75 5.22 11.19
N ILE A 45 -2.47 4.20 11.99
CA ILE A 45 -1.13 3.87 12.49
C ILE A 45 -0.09 3.66 11.37
N ASN A 46 -0.54 3.26 10.19
CA ASN A 46 0.32 3.03 9.02
C ASN A 46 0.37 4.20 8.05
N TYR A 47 -0.48 5.22 8.23
CA TYR A 47 -0.60 6.41 7.38
C TYR A 47 -0.37 7.70 8.18
N GLY A 48 -1.41 8.33 8.71
CA GLY A 48 -1.29 9.56 9.48
C GLY A 48 -0.39 9.42 10.70
N GLY A 49 -0.43 8.28 11.39
CA GLY A 49 0.47 7.95 12.50
C GLY A 49 1.96 7.86 12.11
N LYS A 50 2.27 7.73 10.82
CA LYS A 50 3.64 7.80 10.27
C LYS A 50 3.94 9.14 9.57
N GLY A 51 3.08 10.15 9.74
CA GLY A 51 3.27 11.46 9.12
C GLY A 51 2.86 11.53 7.64
N ILE A 52 2.11 10.54 7.13
CA ILE A 52 1.57 10.60 5.78
C ILE A 52 0.40 11.58 5.74
N THR A 53 0.46 12.51 4.79
CA THR A 53 -0.50 13.60 4.62
C THR A 53 -1.16 13.59 3.25
N VAL A 54 -2.14 14.44 3.06
CA VAL A 54 -2.76 14.76 1.77
C VAL A 54 -2.40 16.19 1.42
N CYS A 55 -2.13 16.48 0.15
CA CYS A 55 -1.85 17.86 -0.27
C CYS A 55 -3.06 18.76 -0.02
N GLU A 56 -2.81 20.05 0.27
CA GLU A 56 -3.86 21.01 0.62
C GLU A 56 -4.97 21.06 -0.41
N ARG A 57 -4.64 21.02 -1.70
CA ARG A 57 -5.62 21.02 -2.79
C ARG A 57 -6.65 19.90 -2.68
N TRP A 58 -6.24 18.72 -2.25
CA TRP A 58 -7.12 17.55 -2.13
C TRP A 58 -7.84 17.43 -0.79
N HIS A 59 -7.73 18.42 0.09
CA HIS A 59 -8.62 18.53 1.24
C HIS A 59 -10.05 18.88 0.82
N ASP A 60 -10.22 19.56 -0.31
CA ASP A 60 -11.52 19.73 -0.97
C ASP A 60 -11.76 18.58 -1.97
N PHE A 61 -12.92 17.93 -1.84
CA PHE A 61 -13.32 16.83 -2.70
C PHE A 61 -13.49 17.25 -4.17
N ASN A 62 -13.97 18.47 -4.44
CA ASN A 62 -14.14 18.94 -5.81
C ASN A 62 -12.80 19.06 -6.52
N ASN A 63 -11.79 19.58 -5.85
CA ASN A 63 -10.43 19.64 -6.39
C ASN A 63 -9.83 18.25 -6.64
N PHE A 64 -10.10 17.28 -5.75
CA PHE A 64 -9.70 15.90 -5.97
C PHE A 64 -10.43 15.29 -7.18
N LEU A 65 -11.72 15.57 -7.33
CA LEU A 65 -12.52 15.10 -8.45
C LEU A 65 -12.03 15.68 -9.78
N ASP A 66 -11.68 16.96 -9.82
CA ASP A 66 -11.09 17.64 -10.99
C ASP A 66 -9.74 17.05 -11.41
N ASP A 67 -9.01 16.48 -10.47
CA ASP A 67 -7.71 15.86 -10.74
C ASP A 67 -7.80 14.34 -10.94
N PHE A 68 -8.96 13.72 -10.70
CA PHE A 68 -9.12 12.27 -10.62
C PHE A 68 -8.74 11.55 -11.91
N ASP A 69 -9.13 12.08 -13.06
CA ASP A 69 -8.81 11.53 -14.39
C ASP A 69 -7.39 11.86 -14.87
N LYS A 70 -6.71 12.80 -14.18
CA LYS A 70 -5.31 13.18 -14.46
C LYS A 70 -4.31 12.34 -13.67
N ILE A 71 -4.79 11.57 -12.70
CA ILE A 71 -3.92 10.70 -11.89
C ILE A 71 -3.34 9.61 -12.81
N LYS A 72 -2.04 9.38 -12.71
CA LYS A 72 -1.34 8.33 -13.47
C LYS A 72 -2.06 6.98 -13.33
N GLY A 73 -2.19 6.25 -14.42
CA GLY A 73 -2.86 4.95 -14.44
C GLY A 73 -4.39 5.01 -14.44
N PHE A 74 -4.96 6.22 -14.58
CA PHE A 74 -6.41 6.35 -14.78
C PHE A 74 -6.84 5.69 -16.10
N THR A 75 -7.90 4.89 -16.02
CA THR A 75 -8.64 4.36 -17.17
C THR A 75 -10.13 4.32 -16.84
N PRO A 76 -11.04 4.42 -17.83
CA PRO A 76 -12.49 4.39 -17.57
C PRO A 76 -12.95 3.15 -16.80
N GLU A 77 -12.28 2.01 -16.97
CA GLU A 77 -12.59 0.75 -16.30
C GLU A 77 -12.42 0.85 -14.77
N ILE A 78 -11.75 1.88 -14.27
CA ILE A 78 -11.57 2.11 -12.82
C ILE A 78 -12.91 2.24 -12.09
N PHE A 79 -13.95 2.71 -12.76
CA PHE A 79 -15.28 2.86 -12.18
C PHE A 79 -15.97 1.52 -11.93
N GLU A 80 -15.62 0.49 -12.70
CA GLU A 80 -16.24 -0.84 -12.66
C GLU A 80 -15.39 -1.82 -11.83
N ARG A 81 -14.08 -1.64 -11.81
CA ARG A 81 -13.14 -2.54 -11.15
C ARG A 81 -12.97 -2.20 -9.67
N SER A 82 -13.13 -3.22 -8.82
CA SER A 82 -12.91 -3.09 -7.36
C SER A 82 -11.46 -3.34 -6.93
N ASP A 83 -10.64 -3.94 -7.80
CA ASP A 83 -9.26 -4.30 -7.54
C ASP A 83 -8.25 -3.18 -7.87
N ILE A 84 -8.71 -2.04 -8.42
CA ILE A 84 -7.90 -0.84 -8.66
C ILE A 84 -8.10 0.14 -7.51
N PHE A 85 -7.00 0.63 -6.97
CA PHE A 85 -6.98 1.61 -5.87
C PHE A 85 -5.89 2.66 -6.09
N LEU A 86 -6.02 3.78 -5.36
CA LEU A 86 -5.04 4.86 -5.36
C LEU A 86 -3.86 4.48 -4.47
N ASP A 87 -2.68 4.38 -5.08
CA ASP A 87 -1.40 4.19 -4.41
C ASP A 87 -0.62 5.52 -4.41
N LYS A 88 -0.08 5.91 -3.25
CA LYS A 88 0.74 7.12 -3.12
C LYS A 88 2.20 6.88 -3.41
N ASP A 89 2.62 5.62 -3.39
CA ASP A 89 4.03 5.28 -3.39
C ASP A 89 4.62 5.30 -4.80
N GLY A 90 3.80 5.12 -5.84
CA GLY A 90 4.22 5.16 -7.22
C GLY A 90 5.54 4.43 -7.45
N GLU A 91 6.54 5.16 -7.91
CA GLU A 91 7.92 4.67 -8.08
C GLU A 91 8.81 5.00 -6.86
N ASN A 92 8.35 5.84 -5.94
CA ASN A 92 9.12 6.30 -4.78
C ASN A 92 8.37 6.03 -3.46
N LEU A 93 8.79 5.00 -2.77
CA LEU A 93 8.23 4.56 -1.48
C LEU A 93 8.45 5.52 -0.31
N SER A 94 9.38 6.45 -0.41
CA SER A 94 9.61 7.45 0.62
C SER A 94 8.58 8.59 0.59
N ASN A 95 7.61 8.56 -0.34
CA ASN A 95 6.58 9.57 -0.42
C ASN A 95 5.69 9.55 0.83
N SER A 96 5.65 10.69 1.49
CA SER A 96 4.82 10.92 2.68
C SER A 96 3.56 11.73 2.41
N GLN A 97 3.23 12.02 1.13
CA GLN A 97 2.10 12.85 0.78
C GLN A 97 1.32 12.32 -0.43
N TYR A 98 -0.01 12.30 -0.31
CA TYR A 98 -0.92 12.11 -1.43
C TYR A 98 -1.02 13.41 -2.24
N ASN A 99 -0.67 13.36 -3.51
CA ASN A 99 -0.85 14.45 -4.47
C ASN A 99 -0.83 13.91 -5.91
N LEU A 100 -1.13 14.76 -6.88
CA LEU A 100 -1.23 14.37 -8.29
C LEU A 100 0.08 13.81 -8.87
N MET A 101 1.23 14.28 -8.38
CA MET A 101 2.55 13.87 -8.89
C MET A 101 3.01 12.52 -8.32
N ASN A 102 2.59 12.21 -7.09
CA ASN A 102 3.05 11.02 -6.37
C ASN A 102 2.10 9.84 -6.52
N CYS A 103 0.82 10.11 -6.78
CA CYS A 103 -0.22 9.09 -6.80
C CYS A 103 -0.36 8.44 -8.16
N GLU A 104 -0.74 7.16 -8.13
CA GLU A 104 -1.17 6.44 -9.31
C GLU A 104 -2.27 5.43 -8.98
N PHE A 105 -3.08 5.08 -9.98
CA PHE A 105 -4.01 3.97 -9.88
C PHE A 105 -3.32 2.66 -10.26
N VAL A 106 -3.36 1.70 -9.35
CA VAL A 106 -2.75 0.39 -9.55
C VAL A 106 -3.71 -0.73 -9.19
N ASP A 107 -3.63 -1.84 -9.90
CA ASP A 107 -4.30 -3.06 -9.48
C ASP A 107 -3.55 -3.74 -8.33
N ILE A 108 -4.27 -4.59 -7.59
CA ILE A 108 -3.74 -5.27 -6.41
C ILE A 108 -2.52 -6.16 -6.73
N ARG A 109 -2.46 -6.74 -7.94
CA ARG A 109 -1.35 -7.61 -8.35
C ARG A 109 -0.08 -6.81 -8.58
N THR A 110 -0.20 -5.67 -9.27
CA THR A 110 0.91 -4.72 -9.50
C THR A 110 1.45 -4.18 -8.19
N SER A 111 0.57 -3.73 -7.28
CA SER A 111 0.98 -3.25 -5.95
C SER A 111 1.68 -4.35 -5.13
N ASN A 112 1.17 -5.58 -5.15
CA ASN A 112 1.80 -6.68 -4.44
C ASN A 112 3.16 -7.07 -5.02
N LYS A 113 3.32 -7.04 -6.36
CA LYS A 113 4.63 -7.25 -7.01
C LYS A 113 5.65 -6.19 -6.58
N ARG A 114 5.26 -4.91 -6.57
CA ARG A 114 6.12 -3.81 -6.10
C ARG A 114 6.56 -4.02 -4.66
N LYS A 115 5.63 -4.36 -3.77
CA LYS A 115 5.94 -4.67 -2.36
C LYS A 115 6.89 -5.86 -2.23
N GLN A 116 6.77 -6.90 -3.05
CA GLN A 116 7.71 -8.02 -3.06
C GLN A 116 9.13 -7.60 -3.45
N HIS A 117 9.29 -6.74 -4.45
CA HIS A 117 10.60 -6.20 -4.83
C HIS A 117 11.24 -5.32 -3.74
N GLN A 118 10.44 -4.82 -2.81
CA GLN A 118 10.87 -3.94 -1.71
C GLN A 118 11.02 -4.67 -0.37
N MET A 119 10.60 -5.92 -0.28
CA MET A 119 10.85 -6.73 0.90
C MET A 119 12.35 -6.91 1.08
N LYS A 120 12.82 -6.65 2.30
CA LYS A 120 14.21 -6.94 2.66
C LYS A 120 14.50 -8.40 2.34
N LYS A 121 15.40 -8.61 1.40
CA LYS A 121 15.89 -9.93 1.07
C LYS A 121 16.62 -10.52 2.27
N PHE A 122 16.45 -11.78 2.50
CA PHE A 122 17.21 -12.48 3.53
C PHE A 122 17.67 -13.83 3.02
N ARG A 123 18.77 -14.29 3.58
CA ARG A 123 19.37 -15.57 3.26
C ARG A 123 19.08 -16.56 4.39
N ALA A 124 18.73 -17.79 4.03
CA ALA A 124 18.71 -18.92 4.94
C ALA A 124 19.90 -19.81 4.63
N VAL A 125 20.80 -19.99 5.59
CA VAL A 125 21.99 -20.84 5.49
C VAL A 125 21.78 -22.08 6.33
N ASN A 126 21.83 -23.25 5.72
CA ASN A 126 21.79 -24.53 6.44
C ASN A 126 23.13 -24.71 7.19
N LEU A 127 23.06 -24.78 8.51
CA LEU A 127 24.25 -24.85 9.36
C LEU A 127 24.97 -26.21 9.30
N LEU A 128 24.33 -27.23 8.76
CA LEU A 128 24.93 -28.56 8.60
C LEU A 128 25.64 -28.71 7.25
N THR A 129 24.98 -28.26 6.14
CA THR A 129 25.50 -28.42 4.78
C THR A 129 26.25 -27.21 4.26
N GLY A 130 26.06 -26.03 4.87
CA GLY A 130 26.57 -24.76 4.37
C GLY A 130 25.80 -24.19 3.18
N GLU A 131 24.82 -24.92 2.66
CA GLU A 131 24.01 -24.44 1.53
C GLU A 131 23.21 -23.19 1.94
N SER A 132 23.12 -22.22 1.04
CA SER A 132 22.37 -21.00 1.27
C SER A 132 21.35 -20.74 0.18
N ARG A 133 20.17 -20.24 0.57
CA ARG A 133 19.10 -19.81 -0.33
C ARG A 133 18.63 -18.41 0.00
N LEU A 134 18.34 -17.64 -1.06
CA LEU A 134 17.82 -16.28 -0.93
C LEU A 134 16.28 -16.31 -0.98
N PHE A 135 15.66 -15.60 -0.06
CA PHE A 135 14.20 -15.46 0.04
C PHE A 135 13.78 -13.99 0.07
N TYR A 136 12.60 -13.73 -0.49
CA TYR A 136 11.98 -12.42 -0.51
C TYR A 136 10.81 -12.30 0.48
N ASN A 137 10.27 -13.44 0.94
CA ASN A 137 9.25 -13.46 1.98
C ASN A 137 9.38 -14.68 2.90
N GLN A 138 9.00 -14.47 4.15
CA GLN A 138 9.12 -15.50 5.18
C GLN A 138 8.14 -16.67 5.00
N SER A 139 6.99 -16.45 4.37
CA SER A 139 6.00 -17.51 4.12
C SER A 139 6.48 -18.51 3.09
N GLU A 140 7.16 -18.05 2.05
CA GLU A 140 7.81 -18.88 1.04
C GLU A 140 8.93 -19.72 1.68
N CYS A 141 9.82 -19.08 2.42
CA CYS A 141 10.88 -19.73 3.17
C CYS A 141 10.33 -20.80 4.14
N SER A 142 9.24 -20.47 4.85
CA SER A 142 8.56 -21.39 5.77
C SER A 142 8.07 -22.64 5.06
N ARG A 143 7.44 -22.51 3.90
CA ARG A 143 6.94 -23.65 3.12
C ARG A 143 8.07 -24.51 2.56
N GLU A 144 9.11 -23.90 2.00
CA GLU A 144 10.22 -24.62 1.38
C GLU A 144 11.10 -25.37 2.39
N LEU A 145 11.33 -24.76 3.54
CA LEU A 145 12.18 -25.36 4.57
C LEU A 145 11.41 -26.22 5.59
N GLY A 146 10.07 -26.25 5.51
CA GLY A 146 9.24 -27.01 6.44
C GLY A 146 9.29 -26.50 7.89
N ILE A 147 9.54 -25.21 8.11
CA ILE A 147 9.69 -24.59 9.42
C ILE A 147 8.68 -23.47 9.61
N ARG A 148 8.24 -23.24 10.84
CA ARG A 148 7.21 -22.21 11.11
C ARG A 148 7.72 -20.79 10.86
N GLN A 149 6.91 -19.97 10.20
CA GLN A 149 7.22 -18.59 9.85
C GLN A 149 7.57 -17.72 11.07
N ALA A 150 6.88 -17.89 12.20
CA ALA A 150 7.16 -17.16 13.42
C ALA A 150 8.63 -17.34 13.87
N GLY A 151 9.17 -18.56 13.77
CA GLY A 151 10.57 -18.83 14.14
C GLY A 151 11.58 -18.16 13.19
N ILE A 152 11.25 -18.04 11.90
CA ILE A 152 12.05 -17.27 10.92
C ILE A 152 12.02 -15.78 11.31
N SER A 153 10.82 -15.26 11.59
CA SER A 153 10.63 -13.86 12.00
C SER A 153 11.44 -13.55 13.27
N ASP A 154 11.33 -14.39 14.29
CA ASP A 154 12.06 -14.20 15.55
C ASP A 154 13.58 -14.25 15.33
N ALA A 155 14.06 -15.13 14.44
CA ALA A 155 15.48 -15.23 14.12
C ALA A 155 15.99 -13.97 13.40
N LEU A 156 15.21 -13.43 12.46
CA LEU A 156 15.55 -12.21 11.72
C LEU A 156 15.46 -10.93 12.57
N HIS A 157 14.64 -10.91 13.65
CA HIS A 157 14.40 -9.72 14.48
C HIS A 157 15.04 -9.80 15.88
N LYS A 158 15.92 -10.79 16.13
CA LYS A 158 16.65 -10.86 17.41
C LYS A 158 17.49 -9.61 17.67
N LYS A 159 17.70 -9.31 18.96
CA LYS A 159 18.19 -8.05 19.58
C LYS A 159 19.29 -7.23 18.89
N ASN A 160 19.98 -7.77 17.89
CA ASN A 160 20.98 -7.03 17.09
C ASN A 160 20.58 -6.86 15.61
N GLY A 161 19.34 -7.16 15.25
CA GLY A 161 18.65 -6.67 14.03
C GLY A 161 19.09 -7.24 12.71
N LYS A 162 20.06 -8.15 12.60
CA LYS A 162 20.57 -8.59 11.29
C LYS A 162 20.59 -10.10 11.05
N SER A 163 20.70 -10.95 12.08
CA SER A 163 20.76 -12.40 11.89
C SER A 163 20.37 -13.21 13.13
N GLY A 164 19.89 -14.43 12.95
CA GLY A 164 19.57 -15.35 14.03
C GLY A 164 19.42 -16.79 13.58
N LYS A 165 19.53 -17.74 14.50
CA LYS A 165 19.46 -19.18 14.25
C LYS A 165 18.10 -19.76 14.65
N PHE A 166 17.54 -20.62 13.81
CA PHE A 166 16.33 -21.38 14.11
C PHE A 166 16.29 -22.72 13.35
N LYS A 167 16.06 -23.82 14.05
CA LYS A 167 15.90 -25.17 13.46
C LYS A 167 17.01 -25.57 12.48
N GLY A 168 18.27 -25.33 12.83
CA GLY A 168 19.42 -25.72 11.99
C GLY A 168 19.76 -24.73 10.85
N PHE A 169 19.08 -23.61 10.79
CA PHE A 169 19.35 -22.55 9.81
C PHE A 169 19.81 -21.26 10.49
N LEU A 170 20.69 -20.54 9.84
CA LEU A 170 21.00 -19.14 10.11
C LEU A 170 20.19 -18.29 9.13
N PHE A 171 19.45 -17.32 9.62
CA PHE A 171 18.73 -16.33 8.85
C PHE A 171 19.40 -14.97 8.99
N GLU A 172 19.68 -14.33 7.87
CA GLU A 172 20.33 -13.02 7.84
C GLU A 172 19.78 -12.14 6.72
N TYR A 173 19.50 -10.86 7.02
CA TYR A 173 19.18 -9.91 5.98
C TYR A 173 20.40 -9.68 5.11
N THR A 174 20.20 -9.67 3.78
CA THR A 174 21.22 -9.27 2.82
C THR A 174 21.11 -7.76 2.62
N ASP A 175 22.10 -7.02 3.09
CA ASP A 175 22.26 -5.62 2.71
C ASP A 175 22.53 -5.57 1.20
N LEU A 176 21.70 -4.83 0.47
CA LEU A 176 22.00 -4.41 -0.91
C LEU A 176 22.77 -3.11 -0.84
#